data_7c899535c5cbf728cda4f6eeb0421ede
#
_entry.id   7c899535c5cbf728cda4f6eeb0421ede
#
_cell.length_a   1.000
_cell.length_b   1.000
_cell.length_c   1.000
_cell.angle_alpha   90.00
_cell.angle_beta   90.00
_cell.angle_gamma   90.00
#
_symmetry.space_group_name_H-M   'P 1'
#
loop_
_entity.id
_entity.type
_entity.pdbx_description
1 polymer ?
#
loop_
_entity_poly.entity_id
_entity_poly.type
_entity_poly.pdbx_seq_one_letter_code
_entity_poly.pdbx_strand_id
1 'polypeptide(L)'
;MAGTSQLRQGLSQRQLSMIALGGVIGAGLFVGSGVVIKDTGPAAFLTYALCGLLIVLVMRMLGEMAAANPSTGSFADYAAAALGRWAGFSVAWLYWYFWVIVVGFEAVAGGKVLNYWFHAPLWVLSLGLMLLMTATNLFSVSSFGEFEFWFAGIKVATIVIFLVVGAAYVVGLVPGHHDGLTNLVSHGGFFPRGVGAVFAAIVVVIFSMVGAEIVTVAAAESRDPRRAVQKATRSVVTRIGIFFVGSVFLLVAILPWDSVELGASPYVAALKHLGLAGADQVMNAVVLTAVLSCLNSGLYTASRMLFVLAERGEAPARLVRLSGRGVPHIAILCSSAVGFLCVVMARVAPNTVFLFLLNSSGAIILFVYWLIALSQIVLRRRTPAERLSVKMWFFPVLSVLTLAGITAVLVQMAFDATARSQLWLSLLSWAVVVALYFVARSRGRVAAR
;
A
#
# COMPACT_ATOMS: atom_id res chain seq x y z
N MET A 1 17.55 5.99 -35.62
CA MET A 1 18.03 6.12 -34.24
C MET A 1 16.94 6.77 -33.41
N ALA A 2 16.08 6.00 -32.75
CA ALA A 2 15.07 6.53 -31.84
C ALA A 2 15.80 6.81 -30.51
N GLY A 3 15.91 8.10 -30.16
CA GLY A 3 16.47 8.47 -28.87
C GLY A 3 15.67 7.80 -27.76
N THR A 4 16.35 7.07 -26.89
CA THR A 4 15.77 6.53 -25.65
C THR A 4 15.20 7.69 -24.86
N SER A 5 13.88 7.79 -24.80
CA SER A 5 13.17 8.79 -23.96
C SER A 5 13.33 8.37 -22.51
N GLN A 6 14.43 8.78 -21.89
CA GLN A 6 14.66 8.54 -20.47
C GLN A 6 13.72 9.41 -19.64
N LEU A 7 13.01 8.77 -18.71
CA LEU A 7 12.27 9.49 -17.66
C LEU A 7 13.25 10.42 -16.93
N ARG A 8 12.89 11.69 -16.76
CA ARG A 8 13.76 12.64 -16.03
C ARG A 8 13.93 12.18 -14.60
N GLN A 9 15.19 11.95 -14.18
CA GLN A 9 15.58 11.81 -12.78
C GLN A 9 15.40 13.17 -12.09
N GLY A 10 14.25 13.40 -11.47
CA GLY A 10 13.88 14.70 -10.90
C GLY A 10 13.77 14.73 -9.37
N LEU A 11 13.96 13.57 -8.68
CA LEU A 11 13.77 13.48 -7.24
C LEU A 11 15.10 13.57 -6.48
N SER A 12 15.19 14.49 -5.51
CA SER A 12 16.32 14.59 -4.59
C SER A 12 16.32 13.45 -3.57
N GLN A 13 17.47 13.14 -2.98
CA GLN A 13 17.60 12.14 -1.90
C GLN A 13 16.69 12.43 -0.70
N ARG A 14 16.47 13.71 -0.39
CA ARG A 14 15.55 14.19 0.66
C ARG A 14 14.11 13.82 0.35
N GLN A 15 13.65 14.07 -0.88
CA GLN A 15 12.30 13.73 -1.35
C GLN A 15 12.09 12.21 -1.36
N LEU A 16 13.05 11.43 -1.87
CA LEU A 16 13.01 9.96 -1.84
C LEU A 16 12.88 9.40 -0.42
N SER A 17 13.62 9.97 0.54
CA SER A 17 13.54 9.54 1.94
C SER A 17 12.16 9.83 2.56
N MET A 18 11.56 10.98 2.25
CA MET A 18 10.22 11.34 2.75
C MET A 18 9.11 10.57 2.05
N ILE A 19 9.20 10.34 0.75
CA ILE A 19 8.30 9.44 0.00
C ILE A 19 8.33 8.04 0.63
N ALA A 20 9.52 7.54 0.95
CA ALA A 20 9.70 6.27 1.60
C ALA A 20 9.09 6.20 3.00
N LEU A 21 9.08 7.30 3.76
CA LEU A 21 8.50 7.37 5.10
C LEU A 21 6.97 7.56 5.06
N GLY A 22 6.49 8.45 4.22
CA GLY A 22 5.10 8.89 4.20
C GLY A 22 4.23 8.21 3.13
N GLY A 23 4.82 7.68 2.05
CA GLY A 23 4.08 7.11 0.92
C GLY A 23 3.24 5.87 1.26
N VAL A 24 3.57 5.19 2.36
CA VAL A 24 2.82 4.02 2.87
C VAL A 24 1.60 4.44 3.72
N ILE A 25 1.59 5.67 4.27
CA ILE A 25 0.55 6.14 5.19
C ILE A 25 -0.53 6.86 4.38
N GLY A 26 -1.66 6.20 4.19
CA GLY A 26 -2.83 6.69 3.46
C GLY A 26 -4.13 6.40 4.21
N ALA A 27 -5.24 6.37 3.49
CA ALA A 27 -6.55 6.03 4.04
C ALA A 27 -6.61 4.62 4.64
N GLY A 28 -5.75 3.71 4.20
CA GLY A 28 -5.65 2.36 4.76
C GLY A 28 -5.38 2.36 6.26
N LEU A 29 -4.51 3.25 6.76
CA LEU A 29 -4.27 3.41 8.19
C LEU A 29 -5.32 4.31 8.85
N PHE A 30 -5.57 5.50 8.32
CA PHE A 30 -6.40 6.50 8.98
C PHE A 30 -7.90 6.20 8.96
N VAL A 31 -8.39 5.44 7.99
CA VAL A 31 -9.80 5.09 7.82
C VAL A 31 -10.01 3.57 7.87
N GLY A 32 -9.16 2.81 7.17
CA GLY A 32 -9.26 1.35 7.11
C GLY A 32 -9.06 0.66 8.46
N SER A 33 -8.30 1.28 9.38
CA SER A 33 -8.12 0.75 10.75
C SER A 33 -9.44 0.65 11.53
N GLY A 34 -10.42 1.51 11.24
CA GLY A 34 -11.76 1.40 11.84
C GLY A 34 -12.48 0.12 11.48
N VAL A 35 -12.33 -0.35 10.23
CA VAL A 35 -12.87 -1.64 9.79
C VAL A 35 -12.20 -2.77 10.56
N VAL A 36 -10.86 -2.77 10.62
CA VAL A 36 -10.09 -3.81 11.32
C VAL A 36 -10.45 -3.87 12.80
N ILE A 37 -10.57 -2.71 13.48
CA ILE A 37 -10.95 -2.64 14.89
C ILE A 37 -12.35 -3.21 15.12
N LYS A 38 -13.33 -2.89 14.26
CA LYS A 38 -14.69 -3.46 14.35
C LYS A 38 -14.74 -4.97 14.12
N ASP A 39 -13.91 -5.47 13.22
CA ASP A 39 -13.89 -6.89 12.86
C ASP A 39 -13.10 -7.76 13.84
N THR A 40 -12.08 -7.21 14.52
CA THR A 40 -11.18 -7.97 15.39
C THR A 40 -11.29 -7.62 16.87
N GLY A 41 -11.89 -6.48 17.19
CA GLY A 41 -11.92 -5.96 18.56
C GLY A 41 -10.56 -5.39 19.00
N PRO A 42 -10.29 -5.40 20.32
CA PRO A 42 -9.04 -4.90 20.90
C PRO A 42 -7.78 -5.55 20.30
N ALA A 43 -7.88 -6.81 19.83
CA ALA A 43 -6.78 -7.54 19.22
C ALA A 43 -6.36 -7.00 17.84
N ALA A 44 -6.97 -5.92 17.32
CA ALA A 44 -6.63 -5.31 16.04
C ALA A 44 -5.12 -5.06 15.88
N PHE A 45 -4.44 -4.52 16.89
CA PHE A 45 -3.00 -4.27 16.80
C PHE A 45 -2.16 -5.54 16.61
N LEU A 46 -2.64 -6.72 17.05
CA LEU A 46 -1.99 -8.00 16.76
C LEU A 46 -2.10 -8.36 15.28
N THR A 47 -3.23 -8.07 14.63
CA THR A 47 -3.37 -8.23 13.16
C THR A 47 -2.34 -7.36 12.44
N TYR A 48 -2.17 -6.10 12.88
CA TYR A 48 -1.14 -5.20 12.34
C TYR A 48 0.28 -5.72 12.61
N ALA A 49 0.55 -6.30 13.78
CA ALA A 49 1.85 -6.88 14.11
C ALA A 49 2.16 -8.10 13.23
N LEU A 50 1.20 -9.02 13.06
CA LEU A 50 1.36 -10.22 12.22
C LEU A 50 1.55 -9.84 10.75
N CYS A 51 0.72 -8.94 10.23
CA CYS A 51 0.86 -8.43 8.88
C CYS A 51 2.19 -7.70 8.69
N GLY A 52 2.58 -6.87 9.65
CA GLY A 52 3.84 -6.16 9.66
C GLY A 52 5.04 -7.10 9.64
N LEU A 53 5.02 -8.18 10.41
CA LEU A 53 6.04 -9.22 10.39
C LEU A 53 6.16 -9.83 8.99
N LEU A 54 5.03 -10.20 8.37
CA LEU A 54 4.98 -10.76 7.03
C LEU A 54 5.62 -9.79 6.02
N ILE A 55 5.26 -8.51 6.06
CA ILE A 55 5.82 -7.49 5.17
C ILE A 55 7.33 -7.29 5.41
N VAL A 56 7.78 -7.25 6.66
CA VAL A 56 9.21 -7.15 6.99
C VAL A 56 9.99 -8.32 6.38
N LEU A 57 9.44 -9.53 6.46
CA LEU A 57 10.07 -10.72 5.87
C LEU A 57 10.11 -10.62 4.33
N VAL A 58 9.00 -10.22 3.68
CA VAL A 58 8.97 -10.00 2.22
C VAL A 58 9.94 -8.91 1.80
N MET A 59 9.98 -7.79 2.54
CA MET A 59 10.94 -6.69 2.26
C MET A 59 12.39 -7.13 2.46
N ARG A 60 12.66 -8.01 3.41
CA ARG A 60 14.00 -8.59 3.60
C ARG A 60 14.39 -9.50 2.44
N MET A 61 13.45 -10.32 1.93
CA MET A 61 13.65 -11.14 0.73
C MET A 61 13.92 -10.28 -0.50
N LEU A 62 13.10 -9.24 -0.71
CA LEU A 62 13.27 -8.30 -1.80
C LEU A 62 14.59 -7.54 -1.69
N GLY A 63 14.96 -7.11 -0.48
CA GLY A 63 16.23 -6.46 -0.19
C GLY A 63 17.44 -7.35 -0.49
N GLU A 64 17.36 -8.66 -0.24
CA GLU A 64 18.40 -9.62 -0.61
C GLU A 64 18.60 -9.68 -2.13
N MET A 65 17.51 -9.83 -2.88
CA MET A 65 17.56 -9.89 -4.36
C MET A 65 18.06 -8.57 -4.96
N ALA A 66 17.57 -7.44 -4.46
CA ALA A 66 17.95 -6.12 -4.94
C ALA A 66 19.42 -5.76 -4.64
N ALA A 67 19.94 -6.19 -3.49
CA ALA A 67 21.33 -5.97 -3.13
C ALA A 67 22.30 -6.88 -3.91
N ALA A 68 21.87 -8.10 -4.26
CA ALA A 68 22.66 -9.03 -5.05
C ALA A 68 22.70 -8.66 -6.54
N ASN A 69 21.60 -8.20 -7.09
CA ASN A 69 21.45 -7.83 -8.50
C ASN A 69 20.52 -6.61 -8.66
N PRO A 70 21.02 -5.38 -8.46
CA PRO A 70 20.21 -4.17 -8.63
C PRO A 70 19.60 -4.10 -10.03
N SER A 71 18.28 -3.91 -10.11
CA SER A 71 17.55 -3.80 -11.37
C SER A 71 16.47 -2.73 -11.26
N THR A 72 16.32 -1.91 -12.31
CA THR A 72 15.27 -0.89 -12.43
C THR A 72 13.87 -1.48 -12.52
N GLY A 73 13.75 -2.71 -13.03
CA GLY A 73 12.50 -3.47 -13.04
C GLY A 73 12.17 -4.15 -11.72
N SER A 74 13.10 -4.06 -10.73
CA SER A 74 12.89 -4.53 -9.36
C SER A 74 12.29 -5.96 -9.30
N PHE A 75 11.25 -6.15 -8.49
CA PHE A 75 10.64 -7.47 -8.24
C PHE A 75 10.08 -8.17 -9.49
N ALA A 76 9.69 -7.43 -10.54
CA ALA A 76 9.28 -8.03 -11.81
C ALA A 76 10.46 -8.70 -12.53
N ASP A 77 11.65 -8.08 -12.51
CA ASP A 77 12.86 -8.68 -13.08
C ASP A 77 13.34 -9.88 -12.27
N TYR A 78 13.24 -9.82 -10.95
CA TYR A 78 13.58 -10.97 -10.09
C TYR A 78 12.62 -12.13 -10.30
N ALA A 79 11.33 -11.89 -10.47
CA ALA A 79 10.35 -12.92 -10.81
C ALA A 79 10.63 -13.52 -12.19
N ALA A 80 10.97 -12.69 -13.17
CA ALA A 80 11.36 -13.17 -14.50
C ALA A 80 12.63 -14.02 -14.47
N ALA A 81 13.64 -13.62 -13.73
CA ALA A 81 14.91 -14.36 -13.59
C ALA A 81 14.74 -15.68 -12.81
N ALA A 82 13.85 -15.72 -11.84
CA ALA A 82 13.61 -16.89 -10.99
C ALA A 82 12.71 -17.93 -11.66
N LEU A 83 11.54 -17.49 -12.16
CA LEU A 83 10.41 -18.32 -12.54
C LEU A 83 10.10 -18.26 -14.04
N GLY A 84 10.78 -17.38 -14.76
CA GLY A 84 10.56 -17.15 -16.18
C GLY A 84 9.71 -15.90 -16.47
N ARG A 85 9.73 -15.47 -17.73
CA ARG A 85 9.15 -14.18 -18.18
C ARG A 85 7.65 -14.03 -17.86
N TRP A 86 6.89 -15.12 -17.85
CA TRP A 86 5.48 -15.10 -17.48
C TRP A 86 5.26 -14.56 -16.05
N ALA A 87 6.16 -14.90 -15.13
CA ALA A 87 6.07 -14.45 -13.75
C ALA A 87 6.41 -12.95 -13.61
N GLY A 88 7.45 -12.49 -14.31
CA GLY A 88 7.78 -11.06 -14.38
C GLY A 88 6.65 -10.23 -14.97
N PHE A 89 6.08 -10.68 -16.07
CA PHE A 89 4.90 -10.08 -16.70
C PHE A 89 3.72 -10.03 -15.74
N SER A 90 3.42 -11.17 -15.08
CA SER A 90 2.33 -11.25 -14.10
C SER A 90 2.52 -10.25 -12.94
N VAL A 91 3.71 -10.22 -12.33
CA VAL A 91 4.03 -9.33 -11.23
C VAL A 91 3.84 -7.86 -11.62
N ALA A 92 4.36 -7.45 -12.79
CA ALA A 92 4.27 -6.06 -13.25
C ALA A 92 2.82 -5.63 -13.50
N TRP A 93 2.00 -6.46 -14.17
CA TRP A 93 0.60 -6.16 -14.44
C TRP A 93 -0.27 -6.22 -13.18
N LEU A 94 -0.06 -7.19 -12.27
CA LEU A 94 -0.78 -7.26 -11.00
C LEU A 94 -0.44 -6.05 -10.10
N TYR A 95 0.82 -5.61 -10.09
CA TYR A 95 1.23 -4.44 -9.33
C TYR A 95 0.64 -3.14 -9.90
N TRP A 96 0.57 -2.99 -11.24
CA TRP A 96 -0.17 -1.91 -11.87
C TRP A 96 -1.65 -1.96 -11.49
N TYR A 97 -2.29 -3.13 -11.59
CA TYR A 97 -3.69 -3.32 -11.22
C TYR A 97 -3.94 -2.96 -9.75
N PHE A 98 -3.05 -3.39 -8.86
CA PHE A 98 -3.11 -2.98 -7.46
C PHE A 98 -3.15 -1.46 -7.31
N TRP A 99 -2.22 -0.74 -7.93
CA TRP A 99 -2.13 0.71 -7.78
C TRP A 99 -3.32 1.47 -8.36
N VAL A 100 -3.91 1.02 -9.45
CA VAL A 100 -5.11 1.69 -10.00
C VAL A 100 -6.34 1.46 -9.11
N ILE A 101 -6.43 0.32 -8.42
CA ILE A 101 -7.45 0.10 -7.38
C ILE A 101 -7.20 0.99 -6.16
N VAL A 102 -5.95 1.13 -5.72
CA VAL A 102 -5.56 2.05 -4.64
C VAL A 102 -5.97 3.48 -4.98
N VAL A 103 -5.71 3.95 -6.19
CA VAL A 103 -6.14 5.28 -6.66
C VAL A 103 -7.65 5.46 -6.51
N GLY A 104 -8.45 4.47 -6.91
CA GLY A 104 -9.91 4.49 -6.74
C GLY A 104 -10.33 4.46 -5.27
N PHE A 105 -9.68 3.63 -4.46
CA PHE A 105 -9.92 3.53 -3.01
C PHE A 105 -9.64 4.86 -2.32
N GLU A 106 -8.48 5.47 -2.56
CA GLU A 106 -8.10 6.75 -1.96
C GLU A 106 -9.04 7.87 -2.39
N ALA A 107 -9.51 7.90 -3.66
CA ALA A 107 -10.48 8.88 -4.11
C ALA A 107 -11.82 8.75 -3.35
N VAL A 108 -12.31 7.51 -3.14
CA VAL A 108 -13.55 7.25 -2.39
C VAL A 108 -13.36 7.58 -0.90
N ALA A 109 -12.22 7.21 -0.32
CA ALA A 109 -11.89 7.54 1.07
C ALA A 109 -11.80 9.06 1.29
N GLY A 110 -11.12 9.77 0.38
CA GLY A 110 -11.04 11.23 0.41
C GLY A 110 -12.40 11.91 0.26
N GLY A 111 -13.28 11.36 -0.59
CA GLY A 111 -14.66 11.81 -0.70
C GLY A 111 -15.44 11.69 0.61
N LYS A 112 -15.25 10.58 1.36
CA LYS A 112 -15.83 10.41 2.70
C LYS A 112 -15.31 11.45 3.70
N VAL A 113 -14.01 11.75 3.67
CA VAL A 113 -13.40 12.76 4.55
C VAL A 113 -13.91 14.16 4.18
N LEU A 114 -13.97 14.51 2.89
CA LEU A 114 -14.50 15.79 2.41
C LEU A 114 -15.98 15.99 2.78
N ASN A 115 -16.75 14.92 2.88
CA ASN A 115 -18.16 14.99 3.26
C ASN A 115 -18.37 15.61 4.65
N TYR A 116 -17.36 15.56 5.51
CA TYR A 116 -17.37 16.22 6.82
C TYR A 116 -17.62 17.74 6.69
N TRP A 117 -17.08 18.39 5.66
CA TRP A 117 -17.23 19.85 5.47
C TRP A 117 -18.30 20.21 4.44
N PHE A 118 -18.39 19.46 3.34
CA PHE A 118 -19.16 19.87 2.15
C PHE A 118 -20.56 19.23 2.05
N HIS A 119 -20.86 18.16 2.80
CA HIS A 119 -22.16 17.46 2.80
C HIS A 119 -22.69 17.17 1.39
N ALA A 120 -21.81 16.87 0.43
CA ALA A 120 -22.14 16.58 -0.96
C ALA A 120 -22.12 15.07 -1.24
N PRO A 121 -22.77 14.60 -2.32
CA PRO A 121 -22.75 13.17 -2.67
C PRO A 121 -21.33 12.64 -2.82
N LEU A 122 -21.07 11.44 -2.26
CA LEU A 122 -19.75 10.81 -2.23
C LEU A 122 -19.05 10.80 -3.59
N TRP A 123 -19.78 10.44 -4.65
CA TRP A 123 -19.24 10.36 -6.00
C TRP A 123 -18.78 11.73 -6.54
N VAL A 124 -19.44 12.82 -6.17
CA VAL A 124 -19.06 14.19 -6.60
C VAL A 124 -17.73 14.59 -5.98
N LEU A 125 -17.58 14.37 -4.67
CA LEU A 125 -16.36 14.67 -3.95
C LEU A 125 -15.20 13.81 -4.44
N SER A 126 -15.43 12.51 -4.64
CA SER A 126 -14.43 11.59 -5.20
C SER A 126 -14.03 11.95 -6.63
N LEU A 127 -15.00 12.41 -7.47
CA LEU A 127 -14.73 12.88 -8.82
C LEU A 127 -13.82 14.12 -8.81
N GLY A 128 -14.12 15.08 -7.94
CA GLY A 128 -13.30 16.29 -7.77
C GLY A 128 -11.85 15.95 -7.43
N LEU A 129 -11.63 15.01 -6.50
CA LEU A 129 -10.29 14.55 -6.13
C LEU A 129 -9.58 13.84 -7.30
N MET A 130 -10.28 12.97 -8.02
CA MET A 130 -9.73 12.29 -9.21
C MET A 130 -9.32 13.28 -10.30
N LEU A 131 -10.16 14.27 -10.61
CA LEU A 131 -9.86 15.31 -11.59
C LEU A 131 -8.64 16.12 -11.17
N LEU A 132 -8.60 16.57 -9.92
CA LEU A 132 -7.49 17.36 -9.36
C LEU A 132 -6.17 16.59 -9.45
N MET A 133 -6.14 15.32 -8.97
CA MET A 133 -4.91 14.54 -8.95
C MET A 133 -4.48 14.06 -10.34
N THR A 134 -5.42 13.81 -11.24
CA THR A 134 -5.07 13.53 -12.65
C THR A 134 -4.45 14.77 -13.31
N ALA A 135 -5.02 15.95 -13.11
CA ALA A 135 -4.48 17.20 -13.63
C ALA A 135 -3.07 17.49 -13.10
N THR A 136 -2.84 17.35 -11.79
CA THR A 136 -1.51 17.55 -11.17
C THR A 136 -0.47 16.59 -11.73
N ASN A 137 -0.80 15.31 -11.91
CA ASN A 137 0.11 14.33 -12.49
C ASN A 137 0.44 14.59 -13.97
N LEU A 138 -0.47 15.20 -14.72
CA LEU A 138 -0.21 15.62 -16.12
C LEU A 138 0.69 16.85 -16.20
N PHE A 139 0.88 17.60 -15.12
CA PHE A 139 1.56 18.88 -15.16
C PHE A 139 3.09 18.77 -15.05
N SER A 140 3.64 18.13 -14.00
CA SER A 140 5.10 18.07 -13.79
C SER A 140 5.55 17.02 -12.77
N VAL A 141 6.71 16.39 -13.03
CA VAL A 141 7.37 15.43 -12.10
C VAL A 141 8.02 16.15 -10.91
N SER A 142 8.57 17.34 -11.09
CA SER A 142 9.24 18.08 -10.01
C SER A 142 8.26 18.58 -8.95
N SER A 143 7.08 19.02 -9.38
CA SER A 143 6.00 19.42 -8.46
C SER A 143 5.52 18.24 -7.60
N PHE A 144 5.46 17.03 -8.18
CA PHE A 144 5.13 15.81 -7.45
C PHE A 144 6.04 15.59 -6.24
N GLY A 145 7.37 15.66 -6.43
CA GLY A 145 8.33 15.40 -5.35
C GLY A 145 8.25 16.40 -4.19
N GLU A 146 7.95 17.68 -4.49
CA GLU A 146 7.81 18.72 -3.47
C GLU A 146 6.51 18.57 -2.67
N PHE A 147 5.37 18.35 -3.34
CA PHE A 147 4.11 18.08 -2.66
C PHE A 147 4.20 16.85 -1.76
N GLU A 148 4.78 15.76 -2.26
CA GLU A 148 4.90 14.52 -1.51
C GLU A 148 5.80 14.67 -0.29
N PHE A 149 6.85 15.49 -0.38
CA PHE A 149 7.72 15.80 0.76
C PHE A 149 6.94 16.44 1.91
N TRP A 150 6.16 17.49 1.63
CA TRP A 150 5.37 18.20 2.64
C TRP A 150 4.23 17.34 3.19
N PHE A 151 3.51 16.65 2.33
CA PHE A 151 2.43 15.76 2.76
C PHE A 151 2.96 14.61 3.65
N ALA A 152 4.08 14.01 3.29
CA ALA A 152 4.72 13.00 4.12
C ALA A 152 5.16 13.55 5.49
N GLY A 153 5.70 14.77 5.51
CA GLY A 153 6.08 15.47 6.74
C GLY A 153 4.90 15.68 7.68
N ILE A 154 3.77 16.17 7.15
CA ILE A 154 2.52 16.37 7.90
C ILE A 154 2.02 15.04 8.49
N LYS A 155 1.94 13.98 7.68
CA LYS A 155 1.49 12.65 8.13
C LYS A 155 2.33 12.12 9.28
N VAL A 156 3.65 12.12 9.12
CA VAL A 156 4.58 11.62 10.12
C VAL A 156 4.50 12.44 11.41
N ALA A 157 4.50 13.78 11.32
CA ALA A 157 4.37 14.65 12.49
C ALA A 157 3.07 14.37 13.23
N THR A 158 1.96 14.23 12.53
CA THR A 158 0.64 13.95 13.14
C THR A 158 0.60 12.61 13.85
N ILE A 159 1.15 11.54 13.23
CA ILE A 159 1.19 10.24 13.92
C ILE A 159 2.08 10.31 15.17
N VAL A 160 3.22 10.99 15.09
CA VAL A 160 4.10 11.16 16.27
C VAL A 160 3.36 11.91 17.38
N ILE A 161 2.67 13.00 17.06
CA ILE A 161 1.84 13.74 18.04
C ILE A 161 0.76 12.81 18.63
N PHE A 162 0.05 12.07 17.78
CA PHE A 162 -0.97 11.12 18.23
C PHE A 162 -0.38 10.04 19.17
N LEU A 163 0.79 9.51 18.85
CA LEU A 163 1.49 8.52 19.69
C LEU A 163 1.87 9.10 21.05
N VAL A 164 2.37 10.33 21.09
CA VAL A 164 2.74 11.00 22.35
C VAL A 164 1.51 11.27 23.21
N VAL A 165 0.46 11.86 22.62
CA VAL A 165 -0.79 12.18 23.34
C VAL A 165 -1.50 10.90 23.81
N GLY A 166 -1.60 9.88 22.92
CA GLY A 166 -2.21 8.60 23.26
C GLY A 166 -1.43 7.85 24.35
N ALA A 167 -0.10 7.87 24.28
CA ALA A 167 0.72 7.29 25.35
C ALA A 167 0.53 8.01 26.68
N ALA A 168 0.47 9.35 26.68
CA ALA A 168 0.19 10.15 27.88
C ALA A 168 -1.18 9.80 28.49
N TYR A 169 -2.20 9.55 27.64
CA TYR A 169 -3.50 9.07 28.10
C TYR A 169 -3.39 7.70 28.77
N VAL A 170 -2.78 6.72 28.12
CA VAL A 170 -2.67 5.34 28.64
C VAL A 170 -1.92 5.27 29.96
N VAL A 171 -0.91 6.11 30.17
CA VAL A 171 -0.16 6.17 31.44
C VAL A 171 -0.81 7.09 32.49
N GLY A 172 -2.02 7.65 32.23
CA GLY A 172 -2.79 8.44 33.20
C GLY A 172 -2.30 9.88 33.42
N LEU A 173 -1.53 10.44 32.47
CA LEU A 173 -1.07 11.82 32.53
C LEU A 173 -2.11 12.83 32.04
N VAL A 174 -3.22 12.39 31.44
CA VAL A 174 -4.32 13.25 30.97
C VAL A 174 -5.35 13.42 32.11
N PRO A 175 -5.58 14.63 32.61
CA PRO A 175 -6.51 14.84 33.71
C PRO A 175 -7.95 14.40 33.37
N GLY A 176 -8.64 13.77 34.33
CA GLY A 176 -10.04 13.34 34.18
C GLY A 176 -10.23 12.01 33.45
N HIS A 177 -9.16 11.33 33.01
CA HIS A 177 -9.21 10.05 32.31
C HIS A 177 -8.29 9.05 33.02
N HIS A 178 -8.88 7.98 33.56
CA HIS A 178 -8.14 6.96 34.31
C HIS A 178 -8.36 5.52 33.75
N ASP A 179 -8.98 5.39 32.58
CA ASP A 179 -9.40 4.10 32.04
C ASP A 179 -8.22 3.24 31.53
N GLY A 180 -7.09 3.87 31.24
CA GLY A 180 -5.83 3.19 30.89
C GLY A 180 -6.01 2.13 29.82
N LEU A 181 -5.85 0.87 30.21
CA LEU A 181 -5.99 -0.29 29.32
C LEU A 181 -7.33 -1.02 29.46
N THR A 182 -8.30 -0.46 30.17
CA THR A 182 -9.59 -1.09 30.49
C THR A 182 -10.36 -1.46 29.20
N ASN A 183 -10.34 -0.61 28.19
CA ASN A 183 -10.99 -0.86 26.91
C ASN A 183 -10.50 -2.12 26.18
N LEU A 184 -9.31 -2.64 26.52
CA LEU A 184 -8.80 -3.88 25.94
C LEU A 184 -9.57 -5.12 26.40
N VAL A 185 -10.29 -5.06 27.52
CA VAL A 185 -10.96 -6.22 28.11
C VAL A 185 -12.42 -5.99 28.50
N SER A 186 -12.87 -4.72 28.63
CA SER A 186 -14.20 -4.37 29.17
C SER A 186 -15.38 -4.71 28.24
N HIS A 187 -15.16 -4.71 26.94
CA HIS A 187 -16.21 -4.88 25.93
C HIS A 187 -16.17 -6.29 25.28
N GLY A 188 -16.46 -7.34 26.07
CA GLY A 188 -16.49 -8.73 25.58
C GLY A 188 -15.12 -9.42 25.56
N GLY A 189 -14.12 -8.87 26.26
CA GLY A 189 -12.77 -9.43 26.37
C GLY A 189 -11.84 -9.00 25.24
N PHE A 190 -10.63 -9.59 25.25
CA PHE A 190 -9.58 -9.22 24.30
C PHE A 190 -9.82 -9.73 22.87
N PHE A 191 -10.52 -10.85 22.71
CA PHE A 191 -10.90 -11.45 21.43
C PHE A 191 -12.43 -11.59 21.27
N PRO A 192 -13.19 -10.50 21.27
CA PRO A 192 -14.67 -10.55 21.25
C PRO A 192 -15.23 -11.19 19.97
N ARG A 193 -14.47 -11.19 18.89
CA ARG A 193 -14.80 -11.81 17.59
C ARG A 193 -14.06 -13.14 17.36
N GLY A 194 -13.36 -13.65 18.38
CA GLY A 194 -12.54 -14.85 18.30
C GLY A 194 -11.18 -14.61 17.63
N VAL A 195 -10.24 -15.53 17.89
CA VAL A 195 -8.86 -15.46 17.37
C VAL A 195 -8.83 -15.53 15.83
N GLY A 196 -9.77 -16.24 15.19
CA GLY A 196 -9.87 -16.37 13.74
C GLY A 196 -10.04 -15.01 13.03
N ALA A 197 -10.74 -14.05 13.66
CA ALA A 197 -10.95 -12.72 13.11
C ALA A 197 -9.63 -11.94 12.93
N VAL A 198 -8.64 -12.15 13.82
CA VAL A 198 -7.31 -11.54 13.74
C VAL A 198 -6.59 -11.94 12.45
N PHE A 199 -6.72 -13.21 12.05
CA PHE A 199 -6.12 -13.71 10.81
C PHE A 199 -6.93 -13.28 9.58
N ALA A 200 -8.26 -13.28 9.65
CA ALA A 200 -9.13 -12.85 8.55
C ALA A 200 -8.88 -11.40 8.14
N ALA A 201 -8.66 -10.52 9.12
CA ALA A 201 -8.41 -9.11 8.88
C ALA A 201 -7.03 -8.79 8.26
N ILE A 202 -6.11 -9.77 8.13
CA ILE A 202 -4.80 -9.55 7.50
C ILE A 202 -4.95 -9.01 6.07
N VAL A 203 -5.97 -9.46 5.33
CA VAL A 203 -6.24 -8.99 3.95
C VAL A 203 -6.49 -7.48 3.89
N VAL A 204 -7.23 -6.95 4.87
CA VAL A 204 -7.51 -5.51 4.99
C VAL A 204 -6.26 -4.75 5.43
N VAL A 205 -5.53 -5.30 6.41
CA VAL A 205 -4.34 -4.65 6.98
C VAL A 205 -3.18 -4.62 5.99
N ILE A 206 -2.96 -5.68 5.20
CA ILE A 206 -1.84 -5.74 4.26
C ILE A 206 -1.91 -4.59 3.24
N PHE A 207 -3.10 -4.24 2.80
CA PHE A 207 -3.33 -3.09 1.94
C PHE A 207 -2.77 -1.79 2.54
N SER A 208 -3.02 -1.55 3.83
CA SER A 208 -2.59 -0.31 4.50
C SER A 208 -1.08 -0.16 4.67
N MET A 209 -0.32 -1.24 4.47
CA MET A 209 1.13 -1.29 4.64
C MET A 209 1.91 -1.40 3.32
N VAL A 210 1.22 -1.51 2.18
CA VAL A 210 1.83 -1.54 0.85
C VAL A 210 2.47 -0.19 0.53
N GLY A 211 3.51 -0.23 -0.32
CA GLY A 211 4.33 0.93 -0.68
C GLY A 211 5.73 0.88 -0.06
N ALA A 212 5.97 0.00 0.92
CA ALA A 212 7.30 -0.22 1.47
C ALA A 212 8.29 -0.73 0.40
N GLU A 213 7.81 -1.47 -0.60
CA GLU A 213 8.58 -2.00 -1.73
C GLU A 213 9.00 -0.93 -2.73
N ILE A 214 8.29 0.20 -2.83
CA ILE A 214 8.65 1.32 -3.72
C ILE A 214 10.08 1.80 -3.44
N VAL A 215 10.48 1.75 -2.18
CA VAL A 215 11.84 2.14 -1.78
C VAL A 215 12.91 1.26 -2.43
N THR A 216 12.63 -0.02 -2.67
CA THR A 216 13.58 -0.93 -3.35
C THR A 216 13.69 -0.62 -4.83
N VAL A 217 12.59 -0.17 -5.46
CA VAL A 217 12.58 0.34 -6.84
C VAL A 217 13.38 1.64 -6.92
N ALA A 218 13.08 2.60 -6.04
CA ALA A 218 13.77 3.88 -5.99
C ALA A 218 15.26 3.76 -5.62
N ALA A 219 15.61 2.77 -4.79
CA ALA A 219 16.98 2.49 -4.41
C ALA A 219 17.85 2.02 -5.59
N ALA A 220 17.27 1.33 -6.57
CA ALA A 220 17.98 0.90 -7.77
C ALA A 220 18.45 2.11 -8.64
N GLU A 221 17.75 3.25 -8.54
CA GLU A 221 18.09 4.50 -9.23
C GLU A 221 19.04 5.39 -8.41
N SER A 222 19.46 4.97 -7.21
CA SER A 222 20.35 5.74 -6.35
C SER A 222 21.82 5.55 -6.72
N ARG A 223 22.69 6.49 -6.28
CA ARG A 223 24.15 6.41 -6.49
C ARG A 223 24.80 5.19 -5.81
N ASP A 224 24.23 4.71 -4.70
CA ASP A 224 24.67 3.50 -3.99
C ASP A 224 23.43 2.63 -3.68
N PRO A 225 23.01 1.78 -4.63
CA PRO A 225 21.81 0.96 -4.49
C PRO A 225 21.83 0.02 -3.29
N ARG A 226 23.02 -0.56 -2.99
CA ARG A 226 23.15 -1.52 -1.88
C ARG A 226 22.90 -0.88 -0.52
N ARG A 227 23.51 0.29 -0.25
CA ARG A 227 23.27 1.03 0.99
C ARG A 227 21.85 1.57 1.09
N ALA A 228 21.29 2.04 -0.03
CA ALA A 228 19.94 2.53 -0.08
C ALA A 228 18.93 1.42 0.28
N VAL A 229 19.07 0.21 -0.29
CA VAL A 229 18.25 -0.97 0.02
C VAL A 229 18.39 -1.38 1.49
N GLN A 230 19.61 -1.43 2.03
CA GLN A 230 19.84 -1.79 3.43
C GLN A 230 19.17 -0.80 4.39
N LYS A 231 19.30 0.51 4.14
CA LYS A 231 18.67 1.56 4.94
C LYS A 231 17.15 1.48 4.85
N ALA A 232 16.63 1.26 3.66
CA ALA A 232 15.21 1.10 3.40
C ALA A 232 14.62 -0.08 4.19
N THR A 233 15.23 -1.26 4.07
CA THR A 233 14.76 -2.49 4.76
C THR A 233 14.75 -2.31 6.29
N ARG A 234 15.77 -1.65 6.86
CA ARG A 234 15.79 -1.35 8.31
C ARG A 234 14.68 -0.39 8.72
N SER A 235 14.41 0.64 7.91
CA SER A 235 13.40 1.65 8.24
C SER A 235 11.97 1.09 8.22
N VAL A 236 11.72 0.03 7.45
CA VAL A 236 10.40 -0.63 7.39
C VAL A 236 9.99 -1.19 8.74
N VAL A 237 10.90 -1.88 9.45
CA VAL A 237 10.62 -2.47 10.77
C VAL A 237 10.17 -1.40 11.77
N THR A 238 10.94 -0.31 11.87
CA THR A 238 10.63 0.78 12.81
C THR A 238 9.31 1.47 12.46
N ARG A 239 9.08 1.71 11.16
CA ARG A 239 7.82 2.35 10.70
C ARG A 239 6.60 1.50 11.02
N ILE A 240 6.65 0.22 10.70
CA ILE A 240 5.52 -0.69 10.96
C ILE A 240 5.28 -0.81 12.46
N GLY A 241 6.33 -1.05 13.25
CA GLY A 241 6.19 -1.22 14.70
C GLY A 241 5.62 0.03 15.39
N ILE A 242 6.15 1.21 15.08
CA ILE A 242 5.76 2.45 15.76
C ILE A 242 4.48 3.02 15.15
N PHE A 243 4.44 3.25 13.81
CA PHE A 243 3.36 4.02 13.20
C PHE A 243 2.08 3.20 12.98
N PHE A 244 2.19 1.90 12.73
CA PHE A 244 1.01 1.06 12.53
C PHE A 244 0.61 0.33 13.81
N VAL A 245 1.47 -0.53 14.34
CA VAL A 245 1.14 -1.32 15.53
C VAL A 245 0.93 -0.44 16.75
N GLY A 246 1.85 0.49 17.01
CA GLY A 246 1.78 1.39 18.16
C GLY A 246 0.55 2.30 18.11
N SER A 247 0.24 2.88 16.94
CA SER A 247 -0.93 3.78 16.85
C SER A 247 -2.26 3.02 16.95
N VAL A 248 -2.38 1.83 16.35
CA VAL A 248 -3.59 1.01 16.47
C VAL A 248 -3.75 0.48 17.90
N PHE A 249 -2.66 0.11 18.58
CA PHE A 249 -2.71 -0.21 20.02
C PHE A 249 -3.29 0.93 20.84
N LEU A 250 -2.84 2.17 20.61
CA LEU A 250 -3.38 3.34 21.32
C LEU A 250 -4.84 3.62 20.96
N LEU A 251 -5.24 3.41 19.68
CA LEU A 251 -6.64 3.56 19.28
C LEU A 251 -7.57 2.64 20.06
N VAL A 252 -7.23 1.35 20.19
CA VAL A 252 -8.08 0.39 20.92
C VAL A 252 -7.96 0.51 22.44
N ALA A 253 -6.92 1.17 22.94
CA ALA A 253 -6.81 1.55 24.35
C ALA A 253 -7.69 2.77 24.69
N ILE A 254 -7.76 3.77 23.79
CA ILE A 254 -8.52 5.01 23.99
C ILE A 254 -10.02 4.79 23.73
N LEU A 255 -10.37 4.07 22.66
CA LEU A 255 -11.76 3.89 22.21
C LEU A 255 -12.24 2.46 22.39
N PRO A 256 -13.47 2.26 22.89
CA PRO A 256 -14.14 0.97 22.80
C PRO A 256 -14.24 0.51 21.33
N TRP A 257 -13.90 -0.73 21.07
CA TRP A 257 -13.87 -1.30 19.71
C TRP A 257 -15.25 -1.35 19.03
N ASP A 258 -16.31 -1.38 19.80
CA ASP A 258 -17.71 -1.40 19.37
C ASP A 258 -18.32 0.01 19.22
N SER A 259 -17.55 1.07 19.44
CA SER A 259 -17.99 2.44 19.29
C SER A 259 -18.43 2.75 17.85
N VAL A 260 -19.58 3.43 17.72
CA VAL A 260 -20.13 3.92 16.45
C VAL A 260 -19.20 4.97 15.80
N GLU A 261 -18.40 5.66 16.58
CA GLU A 261 -17.51 6.73 16.13
C GLU A 261 -16.35 6.24 15.24
N LEU A 262 -16.06 4.93 15.26
CA LEU A 262 -15.05 4.31 14.37
C LEU A 262 -15.40 4.37 12.88
N GLY A 263 -16.59 4.82 12.50
CA GLY A 263 -17.11 4.73 11.14
C GLY A 263 -16.42 5.59 10.09
N ALA A 264 -15.83 6.75 10.46
CA ALA A 264 -15.15 7.66 9.54
C ALA A 264 -13.62 7.54 9.65
N SER A 265 -13.05 7.96 10.79
CA SER A 265 -11.63 7.82 11.09
C SER A 265 -11.46 7.60 12.59
N PRO A 266 -10.90 6.45 13.02
CA PRO A 266 -10.64 6.19 14.44
C PRO A 266 -9.74 7.23 15.09
N TYR A 267 -8.82 7.81 14.34
CA TYR A 267 -7.92 8.84 14.86
C TYR A 267 -8.66 10.13 15.20
N VAL A 268 -9.63 10.53 14.35
CA VAL A 268 -10.51 11.68 14.64
C VAL A 268 -11.34 11.40 15.87
N ALA A 269 -11.95 10.22 15.96
CA ALA A 269 -12.76 9.79 17.09
C ALA A 269 -11.96 9.78 18.40
N ALA A 270 -10.72 9.25 18.38
CA ALA A 270 -9.85 9.21 19.55
C ALA A 270 -9.49 10.61 20.06
N LEU A 271 -9.11 11.53 19.18
CA LEU A 271 -8.78 12.90 19.59
C LEU A 271 -9.99 13.67 20.10
N LYS A 272 -11.17 13.43 19.53
CA LYS A 272 -12.44 13.98 20.05
C LYS A 272 -12.75 13.43 21.43
N HIS A 273 -12.57 12.12 21.65
CA HIS A 273 -12.75 11.48 22.96
C HIS A 273 -11.83 12.05 24.03
N LEU A 274 -10.60 12.44 23.65
CA LEU A 274 -9.64 13.11 24.54
C LEU A 274 -10.00 14.56 24.88
N GLY A 275 -11.13 15.09 24.37
CA GLY A 275 -11.62 16.44 24.69
C GLY A 275 -10.78 17.58 24.10
N LEU A 276 -9.93 17.30 23.11
CA LEU A 276 -9.10 18.30 22.44
C LEU A 276 -9.95 19.13 21.47
N ALA A 277 -10.34 20.32 21.86
CA ALA A 277 -11.19 21.20 21.05
C ALA A 277 -10.55 21.48 19.67
N GLY A 278 -11.31 21.25 18.59
CA GLY A 278 -10.87 21.47 17.21
C GLY A 278 -9.90 20.41 16.67
N ALA A 279 -9.48 19.42 17.48
CA ALA A 279 -8.58 18.37 17.02
C ALA A 279 -9.20 17.49 15.92
N ASP A 280 -10.52 17.35 15.91
CA ASP A 280 -11.29 16.67 14.88
C ASP A 280 -11.13 17.34 13.50
N GLN A 281 -11.21 18.69 13.46
CA GLN A 281 -11.00 19.49 12.24
C GLN A 281 -9.58 19.31 11.71
N VAL A 282 -8.59 19.49 12.57
CA VAL A 282 -7.18 19.34 12.21
C VAL A 282 -6.90 17.94 11.74
N MET A 283 -7.41 16.92 12.44
CA MET A 283 -7.16 15.53 12.07
C MET A 283 -7.84 15.15 10.76
N ASN A 284 -9.07 15.60 10.50
CA ASN A 284 -9.72 15.40 9.20
C ASN A 284 -8.91 16.04 8.05
N ALA A 285 -8.37 17.26 8.25
CA ALA A 285 -7.50 17.90 7.28
C ALA A 285 -6.21 17.09 7.04
N VAL A 286 -5.59 16.55 8.09
CA VAL A 286 -4.41 15.66 7.97
C VAL A 286 -4.76 14.37 7.23
N VAL A 287 -5.88 13.73 7.57
CA VAL A 287 -6.34 12.52 6.86
C VAL A 287 -6.57 12.83 5.38
N LEU A 288 -7.16 13.97 5.05
CA LEU A 288 -7.32 14.42 3.67
C LEU A 288 -5.96 14.58 2.96
N THR A 289 -4.98 15.23 3.60
CA THR A 289 -3.64 15.36 3.01
C THR A 289 -2.97 14.00 2.81
N ALA A 290 -3.19 13.05 3.72
CA ALA A 290 -2.67 11.69 3.62
C ALA A 290 -3.29 10.93 2.43
N VAL A 291 -4.59 11.06 2.25
CA VAL A 291 -5.34 10.49 1.11
C VAL A 291 -4.86 11.09 -0.21
N LEU A 292 -4.75 12.42 -0.30
CA LEU A 292 -4.28 13.11 -1.50
C LEU A 292 -2.86 12.70 -1.88
N SER A 293 -1.97 12.58 -0.90
CA SER A 293 -0.60 12.09 -1.09
C SER A 293 -0.59 10.65 -1.63
N CYS A 294 -1.35 9.74 -1.01
CA CYS A 294 -1.39 8.34 -1.44
C CYS A 294 -2.02 8.19 -2.83
N LEU A 295 -3.08 8.93 -3.14
CA LEU A 295 -3.71 8.98 -4.46
C LEU A 295 -2.73 9.51 -5.52
N ASN A 296 -2.01 10.59 -5.21
CA ASN A 296 -1.01 11.19 -6.09
C ASN A 296 0.15 10.22 -6.36
N SER A 297 0.72 9.62 -5.32
CA SER A 297 1.79 8.62 -5.42
C SER A 297 1.34 7.33 -6.12
N GLY A 298 0.10 6.91 -5.89
CA GLY A 298 -0.50 5.76 -6.57
C GLY A 298 -0.63 5.97 -8.07
N LEU A 299 -1.14 7.11 -8.49
CA LEU A 299 -1.28 7.45 -9.90
C LEU A 299 0.09 7.64 -10.59
N TYR A 300 1.04 8.25 -9.89
CA TYR A 300 2.43 8.33 -10.32
C TYR A 300 3.01 6.93 -10.54
N THR A 301 2.92 6.03 -9.57
CA THR A 301 3.47 4.67 -9.62
C THR A 301 2.80 3.83 -10.71
N ALA A 302 1.47 3.84 -10.80
CA ALA A 302 0.72 3.12 -11.83
C ALA A 302 1.11 3.55 -13.24
N SER A 303 1.24 4.86 -13.49
CA SER A 303 1.61 5.37 -14.81
C SER A 303 3.03 4.99 -15.22
N ARG A 304 4.00 4.94 -14.28
CA ARG A 304 5.38 4.50 -14.55
C ARG A 304 5.45 3.00 -14.79
N MET A 305 4.65 2.22 -14.07
CA MET A 305 4.58 0.78 -14.30
C MET A 305 4.08 0.46 -15.72
N LEU A 306 3.03 1.15 -16.20
CA LEU A 306 2.58 1.03 -17.59
C LEU A 306 3.63 1.47 -18.60
N PHE A 307 4.36 2.53 -18.31
CA PHE A 307 5.44 3.02 -19.16
C PHE A 307 6.54 1.95 -19.28
N VAL A 308 7.02 1.40 -18.18
CA VAL A 308 8.04 0.35 -18.14
C VAL A 308 7.58 -0.93 -18.86
N LEU A 309 6.32 -1.35 -18.66
CA LEU A 309 5.74 -2.47 -19.40
C LEU A 309 5.75 -2.24 -20.92
N ALA A 310 5.44 -1.01 -21.35
CA ALA A 310 5.46 -0.66 -22.78
C ALA A 310 6.88 -0.56 -23.35
N GLU A 311 7.87 -0.07 -22.60
CA GLU A 311 9.28 -0.09 -22.99
C GLU A 311 9.81 -1.52 -23.22
N ARG A 312 9.32 -2.49 -22.45
CA ARG A 312 9.65 -3.91 -22.59
C ARG A 312 8.88 -4.62 -23.71
N GLY A 313 7.99 -3.90 -24.41
CA GLY A 313 7.09 -4.51 -25.40
C GLY A 313 5.99 -5.37 -24.78
N GLU A 314 5.74 -5.26 -23.49
CA GLU A 314 4.76 -6.00 -22.70
C GLU A 314 3.41 -5.25 -22.57
N ALA A 315 3.35 -4.04 -23.11
CA ALA A 315 2.16 -3.19 -23.22
C ALA A 315 2.18 -2.40 -24.55
N PRO A 316 1.05 -1.75 -24.96
CA PRO A 316 1.00 -0.99 -26.20
C PRO A 316 2.06 0.11 -26.25
N ALA A 317 2.80 0.20 -27.36
CA ALA A 317 3.90 1.16 -27.56
C ALA A 317 3.47 2.64 -27.44
N ARG A 318 2.18 2.95 -27.56
CA ARG A 318 1.67 4.33 -27.37
C ARG A 318 1.88 4.85 -25.95
N LEU A 319 1.99 3.95 -24.93
CA LEU A 319 2.15 4.29 -23.53
C LEU A 319 3.53 4.87 -23.17
N VAL A 320 4.56 4.67 -24.04
CA VAL A 320 5.89 5.31 -23.87
C VAL A 320 5.95 6.76 -24.35
N ARG A 321 4.85 7.30 -24.90
CA ARG A 321 4.84 8.67 -25.36
C ARG A 321 4.89 9.64 -24.19
N LEU A 322 5.90 10.51 -24.20
CA LEU A 322 6.06 11.59 -23.24
C LEU A 322 5.47 12.89 -23.80
N SER A 323 4.90 13.69 -22.92
CA SER A 323 4.55 15.08 -23.23
C SER A 323 5.82 15.93 -23.35
N GLY A 324 5.71 17.18 -23.86
CA GLY A 324 6.83 18.14 -23.90
C GLY A 324 7.48 18.42 -22.53
N ARG A 325 6.81 18.05 -21.44
CA ARG A 325 7.30 18.16 -20.06
C ARG A 325 7.93 16.87 -19.53
N GLY A 326 8.08 15.83 -20.35
CA GLY A 326 8.67 14.54 -19.99
C GLY A 326 7.74 13.64 -19.14
N VAL A 327 6.42 13.83 -19.23
CA VAL A 327 5.40 13.10 -18.47
C VAL A 327 4.70 12.08 -19.38
N PRO A 328 4.51 10.81 -18.94
CA PRO A 328 3.85 9.77 -19.72
C PRO A 328 2.32 9.94 -19.70
N HIS A 329 1.82 10.95 -20.43
CA HIS A 329 0.44 11.40 -20.36
C HIS A 329 -0.59 10.32 -20.70
N ILE A 330 -0.31 9.46 -21.69
CA ILE A 330 -1.23 8.37 -22.06
C ILE A 330 -1.31 7.33 -20.93
N ALA A 331 -0.18 6.96 -20.33
CA ALA A 331 -0.16 6.02 -19.22
C ALA A 331 -0.87 6.58 -17.96
N ILE A 332 -0.76 7.90 -17.71
CA ILE A 332 -1.51 8.58 -16.63
C ILE A 332 -3.01 8.50 -16.92
N LEU A 333 -3.46 8.86 -18.11
CA LEU A 333 -4.88 8.83 -18.47
C LEU A 333 -5.47 7.41 -18.40
N CYS A 334 -4.73 6.39 -18.88
CA CYS A 334 -5.14 5.01 -18.78
C CYS A 334 -5.28 4.53 -17.32
N SER A 335 -4.33 4.91 -16.46
CA SER A 335 -4.40 4.58 -15.03
C SER A 335 -5.53 5.33 -14.32
N SER A 336 -5.72 6.63 -14.63
CA SER A 336 -6.81 7.44 -14.10
C SER A 336 -8.19 6.91 -14.51
N ALA A 337 -8.33 6.35 -15.72
CA ALA A 337 -9.61 5.82 -16.20
C ALA A 337 -10.18 4.74 -15.25
N VAL A 338 -9.33 3.89 -14.65
CA VAL A 338 -9.75 2.91 -13.66
C VAL A 338 -10.23 3.61 -12.37
N GLY A 339 -9.52 4.65 -11.92
CA GLY A 339 -9.95 5.46 -10.78
C GLY A 339 -11.33 6.13 -11.03
N PHE A 340 -11.56 6.65 -12.23
CA PHE A 340 -12.89 7.17 -12.60
C PHE A 340 -13.97 6.10 -12.63
N LEU A 341 -13.68 4.87 -13.03
CA LEU A 341 -14.62 3.75 -12.91
C LEU A 341 -14.96 3.45 -11.44
N CYS A 342 -13.99 3.54 -10.53
CA CYS A 342 -14.25 3.41 -9.09
C CYS A 342 -15.18 4.53 -8.57
N VAL A 343 -15.05 5.74 -9.09
CA VAL A 343 -15.98 6.85 -8.78
C VAL A 343 -17.40 6.55 -9.28
N VAL A 344 -17.54 5.95 -10.46
CA VAL A 344 -18.85 5.49 -10.96
C VAL A 344 -19.41 4.42 -10.02
N MET A 345 -18.60 3.47 -9.54
CA MET A 345 -19.03 2.50 -8.54
C MET A 345 -19.50 3.18 -7.24
N ALA A 346 -18.84 4.26 -6.81
CA ALA A 346 -19.25 5.02 -5.63
C ALA A 346 -20.63 5.70 -5.80
N ARG A 347 -21.05 5.98 -7.04
CA ARG A 347 -22.41 6.46 -7.34
C ARG A 347 -23.46 5.34 -7.31
N VAL A 348 -23.11 4.17 -7.83
CA VAL A 348 -24.03 3.03 -7.99
C VAL A 348 -24.19 2.26 -6.68
N ALA A 349 -23.10 2.07 -5.93
CA ALA A 349 -23.04 1.25 -4.72
C ALA A 349 -22.23 1.94 -3.61
N PRO A 350 -22.65 3.11 -3.08
CA PRO A 350 -21.88 3.95 -2.17
C PRO A 350 -21.51 3.25 -0.85
N ASN A 351 -22.34 2.32 -0.39
CA ASN A 351 -22.14 1.63 0.89
C ASN A 351 -21.17 0.45 0.80
N THR A 352 -20.96 -0.13 -0.38
CA THR A 352 -20.16 -1.35 -0.56
C THR A 352 -18.84 -1.13 -1.28
N VAL A 353 -18.73 -0.05 -2.07
CA VAL A 353 -17.55 0.22 -2.91
C VAL A 353 -16.26 0.29 -2.10
N PHE A 354 -16.29 0.92 -0.94
CA PHE A 354 -15.11 1.10 -0.09
C PHE A 354 -14.52 -0.25 0.36
N LEU A 355 -15.35 -1.14 0.92
CA LEU A 355 -14.92 -2.47 1.36
C LEU A 355 -14.53 -3.37 0.18
N PHE A 356 -15.24 -3.26 -0.94
CA PHE A 356 -14.90 -4.00 -2.14
C PHE A 356 -13.51 -3.66 -2.67
N LEU A 357 -13.18 -2.38 -2.78
CA LEU A 357 -11.86 -1.91 -3.23
C LEU A 357 -10.76 -2.30 -2.25
N LEU A 358 -11.01 -2.18 -0.94
CA LEU A 358 -10.08 -2.52 0.11
C LEU A 358 -9.70 -4.01 0.06
N ASN A 359 -10.67 -4.90 0.00
CA ASN A 359 -10.44 -6.34 -0.05
C ASN A 359 -9.82 -6.79 -1.38
N SER A 360 -10.25 -6.20 -2.51
CA SER A 360 -9.71 -6.53 -3.84
C SER A 360 -8.22 -6.20 -3.94
N SER A 361 -7.82 -5.04 -3.44
CA SER A 361 -6.39 -4.64 -3.45
C SER A 361 -5.55 -5.51 -2.54
N GLY A 362 -6.06 -5.91 -1.36
CA GLY A 362 -5.36 -6.82 -0.45
C GLY A 362 -5.07 -8.19 -1.07
N ALA A 363 -6.03 -8.77 -1.79
CA ALA A 363 -5.83 -10.07 -2.45
C ALA A 363 -4.77 -10.02 -3.55
N ILE A 364 -4.77 -8.96 -4.38
CA ILE A 364 -3.83 -8.82 -5.49
C ILE A 364 -2.39 -8.67 -5.00
N ILE A 365 -2.16 -7.85 -3.98
CA ILE A 365 -0.80 -7.66 -3.46
C ILE A 365 -0.25 -8.91 -2.79
N LEU A 366 -1.10 -9.74 -2.21
CA LEU A 366 -0.69 -11.05 -1.68
C LEU A 366 -0.14 -11.96 -2.78
N PHE A 367 -0.71 -11.97 -3.99
CA PHE A 367 -0.15 -12.72 -5.13
C PHE A 367 1.21 -12.17 -5.56
N VAL A 368 1.38 -10.85 -5.57
CA VAL A 368 2.68 -10.22 -5.87
C VAL A 368 3.72 -10.63 -4.83
N TYR A 369 3.38 -10.57 -3.54
CA TYR A 369 4.29 -10.95 -2.45
C TYR A 369 4.59 -12.45 -2.45
N TRP A 370 3.62 -13.28 -2.82
CA TRP A 370 3.82 -14.72 -3.01
C TRP A 370 4.86 -15.01 -4.10
N LEU A 371 4.74 -14.34 -5.26
CA LEU A 371 5.72 -14.45 -6.35
C LEU A 371 7.10 -13.91 -5.95
N ILE A 372 7.18 -12.81 -5.19
CA ILE A 372 8.43 -12.28 -4.64
C ILE A 372 9.09 -13.30 -3.72
N ALA A 373 8.34 -13.89 -2.78
CA ALA A 373 8.86 -14.87 -1.84
C ALA A 373 9.37 -16.14 -2.55
N LEU A 374 8.61 -16.65 -3.51
CA LEU A 374 9.02 -17.80 -4.32
C LEU A 374 10.27 -17.47 -5.15
N SER A 375 10.34 -16.28 -5.73
CA SER A 375 11.49 -15.82 -6.52
C SER A 375 12.76 -15.75 -5.66
N GLN A 376 12.66 -15.25 -4.42
CA GLN A 376 13.80 -15.20 -3.51
C GLN A 376 14.31 -16.61 -3.18
N ILE A 377 13.43 -17.56 -2.89
CA ILE A 377 13.82 -18.95 -2.59
C ILE A 377 14.61 -19.56 -3.76
N VAL A 378 14.17 -19.32 -4.99
CA VAL A 378 14.82 -19.84 -6.20
C VAL A 378 16.16 -19.12 -6.46
N LEU A 379 16.17 -17.79 -6.46
CA LEU A 379 17.37 -17.00 -6.75
C LEU A 379 18.43 -17.17 -5.68
N ARG A 380 18.07 -17.29 -4.41
CA ARG A 380 19.01 -17.53 -3.30
C ARG A 380 19.85 -18.78 -3.53
N ARG A 381 19.24 -19.86 -4.05
CA ARG A 381 19.95 -21.12 -4.36
C ARG A 381 20.89 -21.00 -5.56
N ARG A 382 20.65 -20.01 -6.45
CA ARG A 382 21.43 -19.77 -7.68
C ARG A 382 22.49 -18.67 -7.50
N THR A 383 22.41 -17.86 -6.45
CA THR A 383 23.29 -16.71 -6.24
C THR A 383 24.48 -17.10 -5.35
N PRO A 384 25.74 -16.86 -5.79
CA PRO A 384 26.93 -17.10 -4.98
C PRO A 384 26.91 -16.32 -3.68
N ALA A 385 27.42 -16.92 -2.60
CA ALA A 385 27.38 -16.35 -1.25
C ALA A 385 28.10 -14.98 -1.15
N GLU A 386 29.10 -14.75 -1.99
CA GLU A 386 29.91 -13.53 -2.05
C GLU A 386 29.10 -12.31 -2.54
N ARG A 387 28.07 -12.53 -3.37
CA ARG A 387 27.20 -11.46 -3.87
C ARG A 387 26.09 -11.07 -2.89
N LEU A 388 25.91 -11.83 -1.81
CA LEU A 388 24.85 -11.65 -0.83
C LEU A 388 25.27 -10.71 0.29
N SER A 389 25.27 -9.41 0.05
CA SER A 389 25.55 -8.38 1.06
C SER A 389 24.39 -8.19 2.07
N VAL A 390 23.16 -8.49 1.65
CA VAL A 390 21.97 -8.57 2.49
C VAL A 390 21.46 -10.01 2.43
N LYS A 391 21.23 -10.64 3.59
CA LYS A 391 20.80 -12.04 3.65
C LYS A 391 19.47 -12.16 4.38
N MET A 392 18.56 -12.99 3.86
CA MET A 392 17.35 -13.40 4.58
C MET A 392 17.73 -14.16 5.85
N TRP A 393 17.08 -13.81 6.94
CA TRP A 393 17.30 -14.46 8.24
C TRP A 393 16.83 -15.91 8.21
N PHE A 394 17.58 -16.78 8.85
CA PHE A 394 17.25 -18.21 9.01
C PHE A 394 16.76 -18.87 7.71
N PHE A 395 17.38 -18.53 6.58
CA PHE A 395 17.07 -19.20 5.31
C PHE A 395 17.40 -20.71 5.39
N PRO A 396 16.55 -21.61 4.89
CA PRO A 396 15.32 -21.37 4.13
C PRO A 396 14.04 -21.26 5.00
N VAL A 397 14.12 -21.48 6.31
CA VAL A 397 12.96 -21.66 7.21
C VAL A 397 12.02 -20.46 7.14
N LEU A 398 12.51 -19.23 7.41
CA LEU A 398 11.66 -18.05 7.41
C LEU A 398 11.13 -17.71 6.00
N SER A 399 11.87 -18.03 4.94
CA SER A 399 11.37 -17.84 3.57
C SER A 399 10.18 -18.77 3.27
N VAL A 400 10.28 -20.04 3.68
CA VAL A 400 9.19 -21.01 3.50
C VAL A 400 8.00 -20.66 4.40
N LEU A 401 8.24 -20.26 5.65
CA LEU A 401 7.17 -19.82 6.57
C LEU A 401 6.45 -18.58 6.04
N THR A 402 7.17 -17.63 5.44
CA THR A 402 6.56 -16.45 4.81
C THR A 402 5.66 -16.86 3.64
N LEU A 403 6.15 -17.74 2.77
CA LEU A 403 5.36 -18.26 1.64
C LEU A 403 4.13 -19.03 2.13
N ALA A 404 4.29 -19.88 3.14
CA ALA A 404 3.20 -20.63 3.75
C ALA A 404 2.18 -19.70 4.44
N GLY A 405 2.64 -18.65 5.13
CA GLY A 405 1.78 -17.64 5.75
C GLY A 405 0.93 -16.88 4.73
N ILE A 406 1.53 -16.43 3.63
CA ILE A 406 0.78 -15.79 2.53
C ILE A 406 -0.25 -16.77 1.95
N THR A 407 0.16 -18.02 1.73
CA THR A 407 -0.74 -19.07 1.21
C THR A 407 -1.90 -19.33 2.18
N ALA A 408 -1.64 -19.39 3.48
CA ALA A 408 -2.67 -19.58 4.50
C ALA A 408 -3.70 -18.44 4.50
N VAL A 409 -3.26 -17.19 4.35
CA VAL A 409 -4.18 -16.04 4.23
C VAL A 409 -5.03 -16.15 2.96
N LEU A 410 -4.45 -16.49 1.81
CA LEU A 410 -5.19 -16.69 0.56
C LEU A 410 -6.19 -17.85 0.67
N VAL A 411 -5.81 -18.96 1.31
CA VAL A 411 -6.70 -20.10 1.57
C VAL A 411 -7.83 -19.71 2.50
N GLN A 412 -7.54 -18.96 3.56
CA GLN A 412 -8.58 -18.47 4.48
C GLN A 412 -9.61 -17.58 3.76
N MET A 413 -9.19 -16.69 2.84
CA MET A 413 -10.11 -15.89 2.02
C MET A 413 -11.11 -16.75 1.24
N ALA A 414 -10.74 -17.95 0.80
CA ALA A 414 -11.63 -18.85 0.07
C ALA A 414 -12.80 -19.34 0.93
N PHE A 415 -12.60 -19.44 2.25
CA PHE A 415 -13.61 -19.87 3.21
C PHE A 415 -14.39 -18.70 3.84
N ASP A 416 -13.90 -17.48 3.72
CA ASP A 416 -14.58 -16.29 4.23
C ASP A 416 -15.65 -15.79 3.25
N ALA A 417 -16.91 -15.77 3.68
CA ALA A 417 -18.04 -15.35 2.85
C ALA A 417 -17.93 -13.92 2.35
N THR A 418 -17.24 -13.04 3.09
CA THR A 418 -17.08 -11.62 2.76
C THR A 418 -15.90 -11.35 1.82
N ALA A 419 -14.86 -12.18 1.87
CA ALA A 419 -13.62 -11.99 1.12
C ALA A 419 -13.46 -12.93 -0.10
N ARG A 420 -14.21 -14.03 -0.16
CA ARG A 420 -14.03 -15.04 -1.22
C ARG A 420 -14.31 -14.53 -2.63
N SER A 421 -15.26 -13.61 -2.80
CA SER A 421 -15.58 -13.04 -4.11
C SER A 421 -14.41 -12.22 -4.66
N GLN A 422 -13.73 -11.46 -3.79
CA GLN A 422 -12.56 -10.68 -4.14
C GLN A 422 -11.36 -11.57 -4.47
N LEU A 423 -11.20 -12.69 -3.76
CA LEU A 423 -10.18 -13.69 -4.08
C LEU A 423 -10.40 -14.26 -5.50
N TRP A 424 -11.63 -14.71 -5.80
CA TRP A 424 -11.93 -15.27 -7.12
C TRP A 424 -11.78 -14.26 -8.25
N LEU A 425 -12.20 -13.01 -8.04
CA LEU A 425 -11.98 -11.93 -9.01
C LEU A 425 -10.49 -11.65 -9.21
N SER A 426 -9.70 -11.67 -8.15
CA SER A 426 -8.26 -11.45 -8.21
C SER A 426 -7.54 -12.62 -8.91
N LEU A 427 -7.96 -13.86 -8.65
CA LEU A 427 -7.46 -15.05 -9.37
C LEU A 427 -7.84 -15.01 -10.85
N LEU A 428 -9.07 -14.63 -11.17
CA LEU A 428 -9.51 -14.45 -12.55
C LEU A 428 -8.67 -13.37 -13.26
N SER A 429 -8.44 -12.24 -12.58
CA SER A 429 -7.58 -11.18 -13.12
C SER A 429 -6.17 -11.67 -13.39
N TRP A 430 -5.59 -12.46 -12.49
CA TRP A 430 -4.28 -13.07 -12.70
C TRP A 430 -4.30 -14.09 -13.85
N ALA A 431 -5.32 -14.93 -13.92
CA ALA A 431 -5.48 -15.88 -15.04
C ALA A 431 -5.58 -15.16 -16.39
N VAL A 432 -6.31 -14.03 -16.45
CA VAL A 432 -6.39 -13.19 -17.66
C VAL A 432 -5.02 -12.62 -18.00
N VAL A 433 -4.27 -12.10 -17.03
CA VAL A 433 -2.89 -11.58 -17.24
C VAL A 433 -1.98 -12.67 -17.80
N VAL A 434 -2.02 -13.88 -17.26
CA VAL A 434 -1.23 -15.02 -17.74
C VAL A 434 -1.65 -15.42 -19.15
N ALA A 435 -2.95 -15.48 -19.43
CA ALA A 435 -3.46 -15.78 -20.79
C ALA A 435 -3.00 -14.73 -21.80
N LEU A 436 -3.07 -13.44 -21.45
CA LEU A 436 -2.57 -12.34 -22.31
C LEU A 436 -1.06 -12.47 -22.58
N TYR A 437 -0.26 -12.90 -21.61
CA TYR A 437 1.16 -13.17 -21.83
C TYR A 437 1.36 -14.23 -22.92
N PHE A 438 0.66 -15.37 -22.83
CA PHE A 438 0.81 -16.44 -23.82
C PHE A 438 0.32 -16.03 -25.21
N VAL A 439 -0.78 -15.27 -25.30
CA VAL A 439 -1.28 -14.69 -26.56
C VAL A 439 -0.29 -13.67 -27.15
N ALA A 440 0.29 -12.81 -26.32
CA ALA A 440 1.30 -11.85 -26.78
C ALA A 440 2.57 -12.55 -27.28
N ARG A 441 2.98 -13.61 -26.59
CA ARG A 441 4.12 -14.45 -26.98
C ARG A 441 3.88 -15.18 -28.32
N SER A 442 2.70 -15.78 -28.50
CA SER A 442 2.36 -16.49 -29.76
C SER A 442 2.32 -15.55 -30.96
N ARG A 443 2.02 -14.27 -30.77
CA ARG A 443 2.01 -13.23 -31.80
C ARG A 443 3.38 -12.59 -32.07
N GLY A 444 4.46 -13.11 -31.46
CA GLY A 444 5.82 -12.56 -31.59
C GLY A 444 6.03 -11.16 -31.02
N ARG A 445 5.06 -10.64 -30.26
CA ARG A 445 5.14 -9.30 -29.63
C ARG A 445 6.03 -9.27 -28.40
N VAL A 446 6.20 -10.40 -27.72
CA VAL A 446 7.14 -10.59 -26.61
C VAL A 446 8.30 -11.43 -27.15
N ALA A 447 9.44 -10.80 -27.46
CA ALA A 447 10.58 -11.47 -28.08
C ALA A 447 11.03 -12.69 -27.25
N ALA A 448 11.25 -13.81 -27.90
CA ALA A 448 11.79 -15.02 -27.31
C ALA A 448 13.32 -14.88 -27.15
N ARG A 449 13.79 -14.08 -26.15
CA ARG A 449 15.20 -14.09 -25.73
C ARG A 449 15.33 -14.43 -24.25
#